data_292f37132a5b49de99c6408c150b9cce
#
_entry.id   292f37132a5b49de99c6408c150b9cce
#
_cell.length_a   1.000
_cell.length_b   1.000
_cell.length_c   1.000
_cell.angle_alpha   90.00
_cell.angle_beta   90.00
_cell.angle_gamma   90.00
#
_symmetry.space_group_name_H-M   'P 1'
#
loop_
_entity.id
_entity.type
_entity.pdbx_description
1 polymer ?
#
loop_
_entity_poly.entity_id
_entity_poly.type
_entity_poly.pdbx_seq_one_letter_code
_entity_poly.pdbx_strand_id
1 'polypeptide(L)'
;MTVKKNDADKRLDRYLLKALCGLPQSLLYKYLRTKRIKLNGKKADPGTILVENDVIELYIPEEFFGEKPQNAGLAERLARPAFDLKPEEIVYEDENILLIDKPQGELVHADMPGEKPKNAGETCLVDRLCGYLYKKGAYDPKAEATFAPALCNRLDRNTCGIVIAAKNAKSLAVLNQKIRDRELEKKYLCMVYGVPKEKSATLSDFLYKDRAQNRVYIAHSREALKKMQSVKYDDDIKTVVTKYKMLKAYEDRSLLEVELVTGRTHQIRAHLAFIGHPIVGDGKYGVNHKSKTGKSFQMLCSYYLKFCFTTDAAHLSYLNGRTFKSRYTLESTR
;
A
#
# COMPACT_ATOMS: atom_id res chain seq x y z
N MET A 1 -2.65 16.87 27.00
CA MET A 1 -3.11 16.04 25.85
C MET A 1 -3.53 14.68 26.41
N THR A 2 -4.67 14.15 25.98
CA THR A 2 -5.11 12.81 26.40
C THR A 2 -4.82 11.81 25.28
N VAL A 3 -4.19 10.68 25.63
CA VAL A 3 -3.87 9.59 24.68
C VAL A 3 -5.14 8.89 24.28
N LYS A 4 -5.41 8.82 22.97
CA LYS A 4 -6.57 8.15 22.40
C LYS A 4 -6.25 6.69 22.02
N LYS A 5 -7.28 5.90 21.70
CA LYS A 5 -7.17 4.49 21.32
C LYS A 5 -6.14 4.23 20.21
N ASN A 6 -6.06 5.10 19.19
CA ASN A 6 -5.10 4.98 18.08
C ASN A 6 -3.67 5.42 18.44
N ASP A 7 -3.48 6.03 19.59
CA ASP A 7 -2.19 6.55 20.08
C ASP A 7 -1.59 5.68 21.19
N ALA A 8 -2.38 4.77 21.75
CA ALA A 8 -1.91 3.77 22.69
C ALA A 8 -0.86 2.83 22.05
N ASP A 9 -0.12 2.12 22.89
CA ASP A 9 0.93 1.16 22.52
C ASP A 9 2.15 1.79 21.79
N LYS A 10 2.25 3.14 21.79
CA LYS A 10 3.39 3.88 21.22
C LYS A 10 4.32 4.36 22.33
N ARG A 11 5.60 4.49 22.01
CA ARG A 11 6.55 5.15 22.90
C ARG A 11 6.22 6.64 22.99
N LEU A 12 6.32 7.19 24.18
CA LEU A 12 6.06 8.61 24.47
C LEU A 12 6.87 9.57 23.58
N ASP A 13 8.17 9.32 23.41
CA ASP A 13 9.03 10.15 22.57
C ASP A 13 8.56 10.19 21.10
N ARG A 14 8.24 9.03 20.53
CA ARG A 14 7.74 8.91 19.14
C ARG A 14 6.36 9.54 18.96
N TYR A 15 5.50 9.37 19.95
CA TYR A 15 4.19 10.01 19.95
C TYR A 15 4.32 11.53 19.93
N LEU A 16 5.12 12.12 20.85
CA LEU A 16 5.27 13.58 20.97
C LEU A 16 5.94 14.19 19.74
N LEU A 17 6.98 13.57 19.18
CA LEU A 17 7.61 14.04 17.93
C LEU A 17 6.63 14.06 16.76
N LYS A 18 5.64 13.17 16.77
CA LYS A 18 4.62 13.12 15.74
C LYS A 18 3.41 13.99 16.05
N ALA A 19 3.06 14.20 17.31
CA ALA A 19 1.90 15.00 17.71
C ALA A 19 2.19 16.50 17.73
N LEU A 20 3.39 16.90 18.14
CA LEU A 20 3.77 18.30 18.26
C LEU A 20 4.37 18.86 16.95
N CYS A 21 4.09 20.12 16.68
CA CYS A 21 4.56 20.81 15.49
C CYS A 21 6.01 21.24 15.64
N GLY A 22 6.91 20.72 14.79
CA GLY A 22 8.28 21.23 14.68
C GLY A 22 9.17 21.07 15.92
N LEU A 23 8.77 20.29 16.93
CA LEU A 23 9.59 20.09 18.13
C LEU A 23 10.84 19.26 17.81
N PRO A 24 12.06 19.84 17.95
CA PRO A 24 13.30 19.08 17.73
C PRO A 24 13.47 17.97 18.77
N GLN A 25 13.99 16.83 18.33
CA GLN A 25 14.21 15.67 19.21
C GLN A 25 15.08 15.98 20.41
N SER A 26 16.16 16.75 20.24
CA SER A 26 17.04 17.18 21.33
C SER A 26 16.29 17.99 22.39
N LEU A 27 15.39 18.87 21.96
CA LEU A 27 14.59 19.71 22.85
C LEU A 27 13.52 18.90 23.58
N LEU A 28 12.91 17.91 22.92
CA LEU A 28 11.99 16.96 23.53
C LEU A 28 12.66 16.23 24.71
N TYR A 29 13.85 15.66 24.50
CA TYR A 29 14.58 14.95 25.57
C TYR A 29 14.99 15.89 26.71
N LYS A 30 15.34 17.16 26.42
CA LYS A 30 15.58 18.19 27.44
C LYS A 30 14.33 18.43 28.28
N TYR A 31 13.16 18.60 27.66
CA TYR A 31 11.89 18.83 28.35
C TYR A 31 11.44 17.65 29.22
N LEU A 32 11.63 16.41 28.74
CA LEU A 32 11.37 15.21 29.55
C LEU A 32 12.31 15.18 30.79
N ARG A 33 13.61 15.41 30.59
CA ARG A 33 14.59 15.43 31.70
C ARG A 33 14.30 16.52 32.73
N THR A 34 13.89 17.70 32.28
CA THR A 34 13.60 18.86 33.16
C THR A 34 12.17 18.87 33.69
N LYS A 35 11.41 17.79 33.53
CA LYS A 35 10.02 17.63 33.99
C LYS A 35 9.03 18.66 33.42
N ARG A 36 9.36 19.29 32.29
CA ARG A 36 8.43 20.14 31.53
C ARG A 36 7.41 19.34 30.74
N ILE A 37 7.66 18.05 30.59
CA ILE A 37 6.69 17.06 30.05
C ILE A 37 6.51 16.02 31.13
N LYS A 38 5.24 15.78 31.50
CA LYS A 38 4.85 14.80 32.51
C LYS A 38 3.82 13.85 31.94
N LEU A 39 3.78 12.64 32.46
CA LEU A 39 2.77 11.64 32.17
C LEU A 39 2.01 11.33 33.47
N ASN A 40 0.71 11.55 33.49
CA ASN A 40 -0.16 11.36 34.66
C ASN A 40 0.40 12.06 35.93
N GLY A 41 0.83 13.33 35.77
CA GLY A 41 1.40 14.14 36.82
C GLY A 41 2.84 13.80 37.26
N LYS A 42 3.44 12.73 36.70
CA LYS A 42 4.77 12.21 37.09
C LYS A 42 5.82 12.46 36.00
N LYS A 43 7.10 12.41 36.39
CA LYS A 43 8.21 12.39 35.44
C LYS A 43 8.06 11.12 34.56
N ALA A 44 8.20 11.28 33.27
CA ALA A 44 8.11 10.18 32.31
C ALA A 44 9.44 9.97 31.60
N ASP A 45 9.74 8.72 31.25
CA ASP A 45 10.87 8.35 30.41
C ASP A 45 10.48 8.38 28.94
N PRO A 46 11.38 8.77 28.03
CA PRO A 46 11.11 8.80 26.58
C PRO A 46 10.56 7.48 26.03
N GLY A 47 11.03 6.35 26.57
CA GLY A 47 10.66 5.01 26.15
C GLY A 47 9.35 4.50 26.75
N THR A 48 8.67 5.24 27.63
CA THR A 48 7.41 4.81 28.24
C THR A 48 6.38 4.50 27.17
N ILE A 49 5.76 3.34 27.27
CA ILE A 49 4.65 2.95 26.40
C ILE A 49 3.37 3.60 26.91
N LEU A 50 2.70 4.32 26.03
CA LEU A 50 1.45 5.02 26.34
C LEU A 50 0.28 4.04 26.38
N VAL A 51 -0.64 4.30 27.32
CA VAL A 51 -1.91 3.59 27.44
C VAL A 51 -3.05 4.54 27.11
N GLU A 52 -4.18 4.01 26.62
CA GLU A 52 -5.37 4.82 26.37
C GLU A 52 -5.81 5.55 27.66
N ASN A 53 -6.20 6.80 27.51
CA ASN A 53 -6.54 7.74 28.59
C ASN A 53 -5.36 8.27 29.42
N ASP A 54 -4.13 7.93 29.11
CA ASP A 54 -2.98 8.63 29.70
C ASP A 54 -3.06 10.14 29.45
N VAL A 55 -2.74 10.93 30.47
CA VAL A 55 -2.73 12.40 30.39
C VAL A 55 -1.29 12.90 30.29
N ILE A 56 -0.95 13.53 29.17
CA ILE A 56 0.34 14.16 28.96
C ILE A 56 0.20 15.66 29.20
N GLU A 57 0.91 16.13 30.24
CA GLU A 57 0.99 17.54 30.59
C GLU A 57 2.23 18.14 29.94
N LEU A 58 2.04 19.27 29.24
CA LEU A 58 3.07 19.93 28.45
C LEU A 58 3.27 21.38 28.94
N TYR A 59 4.40 21.66 29.56
CA TYR A 59 4.83 22.99 29.98
C TYR A 59 5.93 23.52 29.04
N ILE A 60 5.56 23.66 27.75
CA ILE A 60 6.45 24.03 26.66
C ILE A 60 5.86 25.22 25.87
N PRO A 61 6.65 25.96 25.05
CA PRO A 61 6.16 27.08 24.26
C PRO A 61 4.99 26.73 23.35
N GLU A 62 4.08 27.69 23.15
CA GLU A 62 2.85 27.51 22.35
C GLU A 62 3.12 27.22 20.88
N GLU A 63 4.27 27.66 20.35
CA GLU A 63 4.67 27.41 18.96
C GLU A 63 4.64 25.93 18.55
N PHE A 64 4.76 24.99 19.52
CA PHE A 64 4.72 23.56 19.28
C PHE A 64 3.30 22.96 19.27
N PHE A 65 2.27 23.73 19.61
CA PHE A 65 0.87 23.28 19.64
C PHE A 65 0.09 23.61 18.35
N GLY A 66 0.73 24.24 17.38
CA GLY A 66 0.10 24.63 16.11
C GLY A 66 -0.35 23.44 15.26
N GLU A 67 -1.31 23.70 14.38
CA GLU A 67 -1.66 22.74 13.34
C GLU A 67 -0.46 22.54 12.41
N LYS A 68 -0.15 21.29 12.09
CA LYS A 68 0.94 21.00 11.15
C LYS A 68 0.59 21.59 9.78
N PRO A 69 1.55 22.21 9.08
CA PRO A 69 1.29 22.82 7.77
C PRO A 69 0.64 21.85 6.78
N GLN A 70 0.99 20.57 6.84
CA GLN A 70 0.42 19.52 6.00
C GLN A 70 -1.04 19.17 6.31
N ASN A 71 -1.53 19.53 7.51
CA ASN A 71 -2.91 19.30 7.95
C ASN A 71 -3.79 20.53 7.79
N ALA A 72 -3.19 21.69 7.45
CA ALA A 72 -3.95 22.93 7.25
C ALA A 72 -5.00 22.72 6.16
N GLY A 73 -6.28 22.97 6.49
CA GLY A 73 -7.41 22.76 5.60
C GLY A 73 -7.69 21.29 5.19
N LEU A 74 -7.09 20.32 5.90
CA LEU A 74 -7.28 18.90 5.56
C LEU A 74 -8.75 18.47 5.71
N ALA A 75 -9.43 18.90 6.77
CA ALA A 75 -10.84 18.56 7.00
C ALA A 75 -11.75 19.06 5.86
N GLU A 76 -11.53 20.31 5.41
CA GLU A 76 -12.26 20.91 4.28
C GLU A 76 -11.97 20.17 2.95
N ARG A 77 -10.73 19.71 2.76
CA ARG A 77 -10.37 18.90 1.59
C ARG A 77 -11.07 17.54 1.62
N LEU A 78 -11.03 16.86 2.77
CA LEU A 78 -11.65 15.54 2.94
C LEU A 78 -13.18 15.58 2.78
N ALA A 79 -13.82 16.70 3.06
CA ALA A 79 -15.26 16.88 2.87
C ALA A 79 -15.68 16.93 1.38
N ARG A 80 -14.76 17.20 0.45
CA ARG A 80 -15.08 17.34 -0.98
C ARG A 80 -15.55 16.01 -1.58
N PRO A 81 -16.48 16.02 -2.58
CA PRO A 81 -16.94 14.80 -3.26
C PRO A 81 -15.82 13.97 -3.91
N ALA A 82 -14.76 14.62 -4.43
CA ALA A 82 -13.62 13.94 -5.04
C ALA A 82 -12.84 13.04 -4.04
N PHE A 83 -13.01 13.28 -2.73
CA PHE A 83 -12.40 12.50 -1.65
C PHE A 83 -13.40 11.47 -1.09
N ASP A 84 -14.08 10.73 -1.96
CA ASP A 84 -15.04 9.70 -1.55
C ASP A 84 -14.82 8.39 -2.30
N LEU A 85 -15.21 7.29 -1.66
CA LEU A 85 -15.27 5.98 -2.30
C LEU A 85 -16.70 5.75 -2.78
N LYS A 86 -16.85 5.18 -3.96
CA LYS A 86 -18.14 4.78 -4.48
C LYS A 86 -18.56 3.45 -3.82
N PRO A 87 -19.88 3.24 -3.58
CA PRO A 87 -20.36 1.98 -2.99
C PRO A 87 -19.89 0.72 -3.72
N GLU A 88 -19.80 0.77 -5.06
CA GLU A 88 -19.35 -0.34 -5.88
C GLU A 88 -17.84 -0.64 -5.75
N GLU A 89 -17.07 0.27 -5.20
CA GLU A 89 -15.63 0.05 -4.94
C GLU A 89 -15.38 -0.62 -3.58
N ILE A 90 -16.41 -0.76 -2.74
CA ILE A 90 -16.27 -1.37 -1.42
C ILE A 90 -16.55 -2.88 -1.53
N VAL A 91 -15.51 -3.69 -1.34
CA VAL A 91 -15.61 -5.15 -1.34
C VAL A 91 -16.06 -5.66 0.03
N TYR A 92 -15.54 -5.07 1.09
CA TYR A 92 -15.87 -5.40 2.47
C TYR A 92 -15.47 -4.25 3.40
N GLU A 93 -16.27 -4.01 4.42
CA GLU A 93 -15.97 -3.04 5.48
C GLU A 93 -16.47 -3.56 6.82
N ASP A 94 -15.65 -3.37 7.86
CA ASP A 94 -16.02 -3.50 9.26
C ASP A 94 -15.41 -2.36 10.10
N GLU A 95 -15.36 -2.51 11.41
CA GLU A 95 -14.78 -1.51 12.32
C GLU A 95 -13.25 -1.39 12.19
N ASN A 96 -12.57 -2.42 11.69
CA ASN A 96 -11.11 -2.57 11.69
C ASN A 96 -10.48 -2.35 10.32
N ILE A 97 -11.11 -2.87 9.27
CA ILE A 97 -10.55 -2.88 7.92
C ILE A 97 -11.57 -2.41 6.88
N LEU A 98 -11.04 -2.01 5.74
CA LEU A 98 -11.80 -1.76 4.52
C LEU A 98 -11.06 -2.41 3.34
N LEU A 99 -11.74 -3.21 2.54
CA LEU A 99 -11.22 -3.75 1.29
C LEU A 99 -11.82 -2.95 0.13
N ILE A 100 -10.92 -2.32 -0.65
CA ILE A 100 -11.31 -1.41 -1.73
C ILE A 100 -10.95 -2.05 -3.07
N ASP A 101 -11.90 -2.07 -3.99
CA ASP A 101 -11.71 -2.50 -5.36
C ASP A 101 -11.22 -1.32 -6.21
N LYS A 102 -9.91 -1.09 -6.20
CA LYS A 102 -9.28 0.06 -6.86
C LYS A 102 -9.51 0.03 -8.37
N PRO A 103 -9.99 1.09 -8.99
CA PRO A 103 -10.09 1.18 -10.45
C PRO A 103 -8.72 1.30 -11.12
N GLN A 104 -8.67 1.05 -12.43
CA GLN A 104 -7.50 1.35 -13.26
C GLN A 104 -7.31 2.86 -13.40
N GLY A 105 -6.06 3.29 -13.57
CA GLY A 105 -5.70 4.70 -13.77
C GLY A 105 -5.48 5.50 -12.49
N GLU A 106 -5.88 5.00 -11.32
CA GLU A 106 -5.75 5.67 -10.04
C GLU A 106 -4.45 5.30 -9.31
N LEU A 107 -3.80 6.29 -8.70
CA LEU A 107 -2.66 6.10 -7.81
C LEU A 107 -3.12 5.61 -6.43
N VAL A 108 -2.33 4.75 -5.81
CA VAL A 108 -2.53 4.34 -4.41
C VAL A 108 -2.10 5.47 -3.46
N HIS A 109 -0.95 6.08 -3.70
CA HIS A 109 -0.40 7.23 -2.97
C HIS A 109 0.18 8.25 -3.93
N ALA A 110 0.08 9.54 -3.61
CA ALA A 110 0.62 10.63 -4.44
C ALA A 110 2.16 10.57 -4.60
N ASP A 111 2.86 10.13 -3.55
CA ASP A 111 4.33 10.08 -3.49
C ASP A 111 4.92 8.73 -3.94
N MET A 112 4.19 7.98 -4.76
CA MET A 112 4.72 6.69 -5.24
C MET A 112 5.98 6.90 -6.10
N PRO A 113 7.11 6.24 -5.74
CA PRO A 113 8.35 6.38 -6.51
C PRO A 113 8.15 5.99 -7.98
N GLY A 114 8.37 6.97 -8.86
CA GLY A 114 8.27 6.80 -10.31
C GLY A 114 6.86 6.92 -10.87
N GLU A 115 5.86 7.25 -10.06
CA GLU A 115 4.52 7.61 -10.48
C GLU A 115 4.18 8.99 -9.91
N LYS A 116 3.85 9.94 -10.79
CA LYS A 116 3.43 11.29 -10.39
C LYS A 116 1.96 11.49 -10.70
N PRO A 117 1.24 12.33 -9.94
CA PRO A 117 -0.06 12.82 -10.35
C PRO A 117 0.01 13.39 -11.77
N LYS A 118 -0.98 13.10 -12.60
CA LYS A 118 -1.05 13.63 -13.98
C LYS A 118 -1.38 15.11 -13.99
N ASN A 119 -2.18 15.54 -13.01
CA ASN A 119 -2.62 16.92 -12.86
C ASN A 119 -2.41 17.40 -11.43
N ALA A 120 -2.20 18.69 -11.25
CA ALA A 120 -2.22 19.30 -9.93
C ALA A 120 -3.61 19.10 -9.30
N GLY A 121 -3.65 18.48 -8.11
CA GLY A 121 -4.91 18.19 -7.41
C GLY A 121 -5.55 16.83 -7.72
N GLU A 122 -4.90 15.96 -8.51
CA GLU A 122 -5.35 14.57 -8.67
C GLU A 122 -5.34 13.87 -7.30
N THR A 123 -6.50 13.31 -6.91
CA THR A 123 -6.63 12.51 -5.69
C THR A 123 -6.04 11.13 -5.90
N CYS A 124 -5.53 10.54 -4.83
CA CYS A 124 -5.10 9.14 -4.81
C CYS A 124 -6.01 8.31 -3.90
N LEU A 125 -5.90 7.00 -3.96
CA LEU A 125 -6.77 6.09 -3.23
C LEU A 125 -6.74 6.33 -1.71
N VAL A 126 -5.56 6.66 -1.13
CA VAL A 126 -5.47 6.96 0.31
C VAL A 126 -6.19 8.26 0.67
N ASP A 127 -6.19 9.26 -0.20
CA ASP A 127 -6.96 10.49 0.01
C ASP A 127 -8.47 10.20 0.03
N ARG A 128 -8.94 9.37 -0.90
CA ARG A 128 -10.35 8.96 -0.98
C ARG A 128 -10.77 8.10 0.20
N LEU A 129 -9.90 7.19 0.67
CA LEU A 129 -10.10 6.43 1.90
C LEU A 129 -10.31 7.37 3.10
N CYS A 130 -9.41 8.34 3.28
CA CYS A 130 -9.49 9.30 4.39
C CYS A 130 -10.77 10.14 4.29
N GLY A 131 -11.13 10.63 3.11
CA GLY A 131 -12.36 11.40 2.91
C GLY A 131 -13.63 10.59 3.16
N TYR A 132 -13.69 9.37 2.69
CA TYR A 132 -14.78 8.44 2.95
C TYR A 132 -15.00 8.20 4.45
N LEU A 133 -13.91 7.89 5.18
CA LEU A 133 -13.99 7.64 6.62
C LEU A 133 -14.28 8.91 7.42
N TYR A 134 -13.80 10.08 6.96
CA TYR A 134 -14.14 11.38 7.55
C TYR A 134 -15.63 11.67 7.46
N LYS A 135 -16.24 11.51 6.29
CA LYS A 135 -17.68 11.71 6.07
C LYS A 135 -18.56 10.74 6.88
N LYS A 136 -18.06 9.52 7.12
CA LYS A 136 -18.73 8.54 8.00
C LYS A 136 -18.52 8.82 9.50
N GLY A 137 -17.72 9.82 9.88
CA GLY A 137 -17.38 10.07 11.28
C GLY A 137 -16.44 9.01 11.89
N ALA A 138 -15.85 8.13 11.07
CA ALA A 138 -14.92 7.10 11.52
C ALA A 138 -13.46 7.57 11.57
N TYR A 139 -13.17 8.76 11.06
CA TYR A 139 -11.87 9.42 11.12
C TYR A 139 -12.05 10.93 11.23
N ASP A 140 -11.34 11.56 12.17
CA ASP A 140 -11.26 13.01 12.28
C ASP A 140 -9.79 13.44 12.38
N PRO A 141 -9.23 14.12 11.36
CA PRO A 141 -7.83 14.53 11.35
C PRO A 141 -7.46 15.54 12.43
N LYS A 142 -8.46 16.28 12.98
CA LYS A 142 -8.26 17.19 14.11
C LYS A 142 -8.23 16.46 15.46
N ALA A 143 -8.96 15.35 15.53
CA ALA A 143 -9.05 14.55 16.75
C ALA A 143 -7.91 13.52 16.87
N GLU A 144 -7.28 13.11 15.76
CA GLU A 144 -6.21 12.11 15.74
C GLU A 144 -4.82 12.76 15.78
N ALA A 145 -4.08 12.52 16.85
CA ALA A 145 -2.76 13.15 17.03
C ALA A 145 -1.69 12.55 16.10
N THR A 146 -1.71 11.24 15.91
CA THR A 146 -0.63 10.53 15.18
C THR A 146 -1.08 9.49 14.17
N PHE A 147 -2.36 9.14 14.13
CA PHE A 147 -2.91 8.14 13.20
C PHE A 147 -3.63 8.80 12.04
N ALA A 148 -3.53 8.20 10.88
CA ALA A 148 -4.44 8.37 9.77
C ALA A 148 -4.74 6.99 9.15
N PRO A 149 -5.94 6.76 8.60
CA PRO A 149 -6.26 5.55 7.86
C PRO A 149 -5.22 5.29 6.77
N ALA A 150 -4.81 4.03 6.62
CA ALA A 150 -3.67 3.70 5.77
C ALA A 150 -3.94 2.46 4.92
N LEU A 151 -3.35 2.46 3.72
CA LEU A 151 -3.36 1.29 2.84
C LEU A 151 -2.20 0.35 3.21
N CYS A 152 -2.49 -0.94 3.36
CA CYS A 152 -1.52 -1.95 3.79
C CYS A 152 -0.75 -2.58 2.63
N ASN A 153 -1.28 -2.52 1.40
CA ASN A 153 -0.62 -2.96 0.18
C ASN A 153 -0.80 -1.93 -0.92
N ARG A 154 -0.06 -2.11 -1.99
CA ARG A 154 -0.11 -1.21 -3.15
C ARG A 154 -0.32 -1.99 -4.43
N LEU A 155 -0.98 -1.35 -5.38
CA LEU A 155 -1.09 -1.75 -6.78
C LEU A 155 -0.50 -0.64 -7.65
N ASP A 156 -0.01 -1.00 -8.83
CA ASP A 156 0.40 0.00 -9.83
C ASP A 156 -0.81 0.86 -10.25
N ARG A 157 -0.58 2.08 -10.76
CA ARG A 157 -1.63 3.00 -11.22
C ARG A 157 -2.68 2.27 -12.09
N ASN A 158 -2.22 1.52 -13.07
CA ASN A 158 -3.08 0.89 -14.08
C ASN A 158 -3.46 -0.58 -13.74
N THR A 159 -3.16 -1.05 -12.54
CA THR A 159 -3.64 -2.34 -12.02
C THR A 159 -4.90 -2.10 -11.19
N CYS A 160 -5.98 -2.81 -11.50
CA CYS A 160 -7.20 -2.79 -10.69
C CYS A 160 -7.22 -3.89 -9.64
N GLY A 161 -8.24 -3.86 -8.76
CA GLY A 161 -8.53 -4.91 -7.79
C GLY A 161 -8.25 -4.55 -6.35
N ILE A 162 -8.21 -5.55 -5.48
CA ILE A 162 -8.32 -5.41 -4.04
C ILE A 162 -7.10 -4.74 -3.42
N VAL A 163 -7.34 -3.66 -2.70
CA VAL A 163 -6.40 -2.98 -1.81
C VAL A 163 -6.95 -3.05 -0.38
N ILE A 164 -6.08 -3.38 0.57
CA ILE A 164 -6.41 -3.53 2.00
C ILE A 164 -6.12 -2.21 2.70
N ALA A 165 -7.11 -1.68 3.41
CA ALA A 165 -6.99 -0.50 4.25
C ALA A 165 -7.22 -0.85 5.72
N ALA A 166 -6.42 -0.25 6.61
CA ALA A 166 -6.61 -0.28 8.06
C ALA A 166 -7.31 0.99 8.52
N LYS A 167 -8.39 0.83 9.29
CA LYS A 167 -9.19 1.93 9.85
C LYS A 167 -8.68 2.41 11.19
N ASN A 168 -7.79 1.65 11.86
CA ASN A 168 -7.18 1.99 13.14
C ASN A 168 -5.73 1.52 13.22
N ALA A 169 -4.98 2.07 14.18
CA ALA A 169 -3.54 1.84 14.32
C ALA A 169 -3.20 0.37 14.68
N LYS A 170 -4.02 -0.27 15.51
CA LYS A 170 -3.82 -1.67 15.92
C LYS A 170 -3.98 -2.60 14.71
N SER A 171 -5.01 -2.40 13.90
CA SER A 171 -5.24 -3.17 12.67
C SER A 171 -4.13 -2.94 11.65
N LEU A 172 -3.63 -1.70 11.51
CA LEU A 172 -2.50 -1.40 10.63
C LEU A 172 -1.25 -2.18 11.03
N ALA A 173 -0.93 -2.24 12.32
CA ALA A 173 0.23 -2.97 12.84
C ALA A 173 0.12 -4.48 12.56
N VAL A 174 -1.04 -5.09 12.87
CA VAL A 174 -1.31 -6.51 12.64
C VAL A 174 -1.26 -6.84 11.15
N LEU A 175 -1.98 -6.09 10.29
CA LEU A 175 -2.01 -6.35 8.85
C LEU A 175 -0.62 -6.23 8.22
N ASN A 176 0.17 -5.21 8.60
CA ASN A 176 1.54 -5.06 8.11
C ASN A 176 2.43 -6.24 8.53
N GLN A 177 2.24 -6.79 9.74
CA GLN A 177 2.95 -7.99 10.17
C GLN A 177 2.52 -9.19 9.34
N LYS A 178 1.21 -9.45 9.20
CA LYS A 178 0.67 -10.56 8.41
C LYS A 178 1.09 -10.53 6.94
N ILE A 179 1.20 -9.33 6.35
CA ILE A 179 1.71 -9.15 4.98
C ILE A 179 3.21 -9.48 4.90
N ARG A 180 4.02 -9.06 5.89
CA ARG A 180 5.46 -9.40 5.96
C ARG A 180 5.67 -10.91 6.09
N ASP A 181 4.87 -11.56 6.93
CA ASP A 181 4.94 -12.98 7.23
C ASP A 181 4.31 -13.85 6.12
N ARG A 182 3.75 -13.19 5.06
CA ARG A 182 3.11 -13.85 3.92
C ARG A 182 1.89 -14.68 4.31
N GLU A 183 1.17 -14.27 5.31
CA GLU A 183 -0.05 -14.90 5.80
C GLU A 183 -1.32 -14.42 5.07
N LEU A 184 -1.15 -13.88 3.86
CA LEU A 184 -2.23 -13.54 2.93
C LEU A 184 -1.95 -14.16 1.57
N GLU A 185 -2.90 -14.93 1.06
CA GLU A 185 -2.89 -15.42 -0.31
C GLU A 185 -3.51 -14.36 -1.23
N LYS A 186 -2.75 -13.93 -2.24
CA LYS A 186 -3.21 -12.97 -3.25
C LYS A 186 -3.00 -13.54 -4.64
N LYS A 187 -4.07 -13.55 -5.45
CA LYS A 187 -3.98 -13.95 -6.86
C LYS A 187 -4.39 -12.81 -7.77
N TYR A 188 -3.78 -12.83 -8.93
CA TYR A 188 -4.02 -11.86 -9.98
C TYR A 188 -4.58 -12.57 -11.21
N LEU A 189 -5.50 -11.93 -11.92
CA LEU A 189 -5.84 -12.27 -13.29
C LEU A 189 -5.08 -11.34 -14.22
N CYS A 190 -4.54 -11.88 -15.30
CA CYS A 190 -3.98 -11.07 -16.37
C CYS A 190 -4.24 -11.70 -17.75
N MET A 191 -4.43 -10.85 -18.75
CA MET A 191 -4.46 -11.24 -20.15
C MET A 191 -3.09 -10.95 -20.75
N VAL A 192 -2.46 -11.95 -21.35
CA VAL A 192 -1.14 -11.83 -21.99
C VAL A 192 -1.24 -12.08 -23.49
N TYR A 193 -0.31 -11.53 -24.28
CA TYR A 193 -0.17 -11.86 -25.69
C TYR A 193 0.42 -13.26 -25.87
N GLY A 194 -0.11 -13.99 -26.84
CA GLY A 194 0.29 -15.36 -27.17
C GLY A 194 -0.19 -16.41 -26.16
N VAL A 195 0.21 -17.64 -26.40
CA VAL A 195 -0.13 -18.81 -25.58
C VAL A 195 1.16 -19.41 -25.04
N PRO A 196 1.41 -19.34 -23.70
CA PRO A 196 2.55 -20.00 -23.08
C PRO A 196 2.56 -21.51 -23.39
N LYS A 197 3.75 -22.05 -23.65
CA LYS A 197 3.91 -23.49 -23.92
C LYS A 197 3.44 -24.34 -22.76
N GLU A 198 3.82 -23.92 -21.55
CA GLU A 198 3.44 -24.59 -20.30
C GLU A 198 2.13 -24.03 -19.76
N LYS A 199 1.17 -24.90 -19.45
CA LYS A 199 -0.12 -24.49 -18.84
C LYS A 199 0.05 -23.91 -17.43
N SER A 200 1.13 -24.25 -16.74
CA SER A 200 1.51 -23.69 -15.44
C SER A 200 3.02 -23.73 -15.27
N ALA A 201 3.58 -22.69 -14.65
CA ALA A 201 5.01 -22.66 -14.33
C ALA A 201 5.29 -21.84 -13.08
N THR A 202 6.44 -22.13 -12.47
CA THR A 202 7.07 -21.28 -11.45
C THR A 202 8.30 -20.64 -12.06
N LEU A 203 8.23 -19.33 -12.28
CA LEU A 203 9.33 -18.52 -12.80
C LEU A 203 10.18 -18.06 -11.62
N SER A 204 11.49 -18.31 -11.67
CA SER A 204 12.44 -17.92 -10.62
C SER A 204 13.66 -17.28 -11.24
N ASP A 205 13.79 -15.98 -11.09
CA ASP A 205 14.77 -15.13 -11.77
C ASP A 205 15.29 -14.02 -10.86
N PHE A 206 16.10 -13.13 -11.42
CA PHE A 206 16.64 -11.96 -10.74
C PHE A 206 16.05 -10.67 -11.32
N LEU A 207 15.81 -9.70 -10.44
CA LEU A 207 15.20 -8.42 -10.77
C LEU A 207 16.08 -7.27 -10.31
N TYR A 208 16.30 -6.30 -11.19
CA TYR A 208 16.86 -5.00 -10.89
C TYR A 208 15.87 -3.90 -11.21
N LYS A 209 15.69 -2.93 -10.29
CA LYS A 209 14.86 -1.73 -10.52
C LYS A 209 15.73 -0.53 -10.81
N ASP A 210 15.75 -0.06 -12.05
CA ASP A 210 16.27 1.25 -12.42
C ASP A 210 15.29 2.34 -11.94
N ARG A 211 15.72 3.10 -10.94
CA ARG A 211 14.89 4.16 -10.34
C ARG A 211 14.77 5.37 -11.25
N ALA A 212 15.81 5.69 -12.04
CA ALA A 212 15.84 6.84 -12.93
C ALA A 212 14.84 6.66 -14.09
N GLN A 213 14.82 5.45 -14.66
CA GLN A 213 13.89 5.11 -15.74
C GLN A 213 12.53 4.60 -15.22
N ASN A 214 12.38 4.43 -13.91
CA ASN A 214 11.24 3.74 -13.29
C ASN A 214 10.92 2.40 -14.00
N ARG A 215 11.92 1.64 -14.37
CA ARG A 215 11.80 0.39 -15.13
C ARG A 215 12.44 -0.77 -14.36
N VAL A 216 11.88 -1.95 -14.54
CA VAL A 216 12.39 -3.19 -13.97
C VAL A 216 12.96 -4.04 -15.08
N TYR A 217 14.10 -4.66 -14.82
CA TYR A 217 14.78 -5.60 -15.69
C TYR A 217 14.85 -6.96 -15.03
N ILE A 218 14.64 -8.01 -15.81
CA ILE A 218 14.70 -9.41 -15.37
C ILE A 218 15.83 -10.11 -16.12
N ALA A 219 16.53 -11.01 -15.43
CA ALA A 219 17.51 -11.92 -16.05
C ALA A 219 17.60 -13.23 -15.27
N HIS A 220 18.03 -14.30 -15.95
CA HIS A 220 18.23 -15.62 -15.36
C HIS A 220 19.41 -15.66 -14.37
N SER A 221 20.34 -14.70 -14.43
CA SER A 221 21.49 -14.63 -13.50
C SER A 221 21.74 -13.20 -13.00
N ARG A 222 22.37 -13.08 -11.82
CA ARG A 222 22.82 -11.79 -11.27
C ARG A 222 23.87 -11.14 -12.16
N GLU A 223 24.77 -11.95 -12.71
CA GLU A 223 25.87 -11.52 -13.57
C GLU A 223 25.37 -10.82 -14.84
N ALA A 224 24.25 -11.29 -15.39
CA ALA A 224 23.64 -10.65 -16.54
C ALA A 224 23.12 -9.24 -16.21
N LEU A 225 22.54 -9.03 -15.01
CA LEU A 225 22.09 -7.71 -14.57
C LEU A 225 23.27 -6.81 -14.18
N LYS A 226 24.33 -7.34 -13.58
CA LYS A 226 25.55 -6.57 -13.21
C LYS A 226 26.24 -5.91 -14.40
N LYS A 227 26.06 -6.42 -15.61
CA LYS A 227 26.58 -5.80 -16.85
C LYS A 227 25.89 -4.47 -17.19
N MET A 228 24.76 -4.17 -16.58
CA MET A 228 24.07 -2.88 -16.78
C MET A 228 24.77 -1.78 -16.00
N GLN A 229 25.10 -0.66 -16.65
CA GLN A 229 25.77 0.48 -16.02
C GLN A 229 24.99 1.11 -14.85
N SER A 230 23.68 0.93 -14.82
CA SER A 230 22.79 1.45 -13.75
C SER A 230 22.83 0.64 -12.47
N VAL A 231 23.36 -0.59 -12.48
CA VAL A 231 23.51 -1.44 -11.28
C VAL A 231 24.78 -1.04 -10.55
N LYS A 232 24.63 -0.43 -9.36
CA LYS A 232 25.77 0.03 -8.55
C LYS A 232 26.20 -0.98 -7.49
N TYR A 233 25.24 -1.69 -6.90
CA TYR A 233 25.48 -2.62 -5.81
C TYR A 233 24.77 -3.96 -6.06
N ASP A 234 25.37 -5.04 -5.58
CA ASP A 234 24.78 -6.39 -5.69
C ASP A 234 23.43 -6.51 -4.97
N ASP A 235 23.30 -5.79 -3.87
CA ASP A 235 22.06 -5.72 -3.08
C ASP A 235 20.89 -5.03 -3.80
N ASP A 236 21.12 -4.31 -4.90
CA ASP A 236 20.06 -3.77 -5.75
C ASP A 236 19.34 -4.87 -6.55
N ILE A 237 20.00 -6.02 -6.75
CA ILE A 237 19.45 -7.16 -7.46
C ILE A 237 18.69 -8.06 -6.47
N LYS A 238 17.42 -8.29 -6.73
CA LYS A 238 16.53 -9.09 -5.87
C LYS A 238 16.07 -10.35 -6.59
N THR A 239 15.95 -11.45 -5.86
CA THR A 239 15.28 -12.65 -6.35
C THR A 239 13.78 -12.39 -6.48
N VAL A 240 13.18 -12.89 -7.56
CA VAL A 240 11.75 -12.83 -7.83
C VAL A 240 11.22 -14.21 -8.17
N VAL A 241 10.06 -14.56 -7.60
CA VAL A 241 9.38 -15.82 -7.88
C VAL A 241 7.92 -15.52 -8.17
N THR A 242 7.47 -15.91 -9.36
CA THR A 242 6.10 -15.74 -9.87
C THR A 242 5.59 -17.08 -10.35
N LYS A 243 4.43 -17.51 -9.85
CA LYS A 243 3.75 -18.69 -10.35
C LYS A 243 2.60 -18.26 -11.25
N TYR A 244 2.37 -18.98 -12.33
CA TYR A 244 1.17 -18.78 -13.13
C TYR A 244 0.51 -20.10 -13.50
N LYS A 245 -0.80 -20.01 -13.75
CA LYS A 245 -1.64 -21.07 -14.33
C LYS A 245 -2.49 -20.47 -15.42
N MET A 246 -2.44 -21.03 -16.61
CA MET A 246 -3.29 -20.64 -17.71
C MET A 246 -4.71 -21.16 -17.48
N LEU A 247 -5.67 -20.24 -17.42
CA LEU A 247 -7.08 -20.55 -17.24
C LEU A 247 -7.78 -20.76 -18.58
N LYS A 248 -7.42 -19.94 -19.58
CA LYS A 248 -8.03 -20.00 -20.91
C LYS A 248 -7.03 -19.53 -21.97
N ALA A 249 -6.99 -20.25 -23.09
CA ALA A 249 -6.25 -19.85 -24.28
C ALA A 249 -7.24 -19.35 -25.33
N TYR A 250 -6.84 -18.30 -26.04
CA TYR A 250 -7.48 -17.73 -27.21
C TYR A 250 -6.50 -17.85 -28.40
N GLU A 251 -6.89 -17.38 -29.57
CA GLU A 251 -6.07 -17.46 -30.77
C GLU A 251 -4.71 -16.70 -30.63
N ASP A 252 -4.76 -15.44 -30.12
CA ASP A 252 -3.61 -14.55 -30.05
C ASP A 252 -3.22 -14.15 -28.60
N ARG A 253 -3.91 -14.67 -27.59
CA ARG A 253 -3.77 -14.28 -26.19
C ARG A 253 -4.17 -15.39 -25.22
N SER A 254 -3.84 -15.21 -23.93
CA SER A 254 -4.22 -16.15 -22.87
C SER A 254 -4.59 -15.42 -21.58
N LEU A 255 -5.59 -15.97 -20.88
CA LEU A 255 -5.95 -15.56 -19.51
C LEU A 255 -5.16 -16.41 -18.53
N LEU A 256 -4.37 -15.74 -17.70
CA LEU A 256 -3.56 -16.37 -16.65
C LEU A 256 -4.05 -15.99 -15.27
N GLU A 257 -4.06 -16.94 -14.35
CA GLU A 257 -4.05 -16.71 -12.91
C GLU A 257 -2.59 -16.66 -12.45
N VAL A 258 -2.21 -15.63 -11.70
CA VAL A 258 -0.83 -15.41 -11.24
C VAL A 258 -0.79 -15.27 -9.73
N GLU A 259 0.14 -15.99 -9.10
CA GLU A 259 0.46 -15.90 -7.68
C GLU A 259 1.87 -15.31 -7.50
N LEU A 260 1.99 -14.34 -6.59
CA LEU A 260 3.26 -13.72 -6.22
C LEU A 260 3.84 -14.38 -4.97
N VAL A 261 4.90 -15.17 -5.12
CA VAL A 261 5.71 -15.66 -3.99
C VAL A 261 6.57 -14.52 -3.42
N THR A 262 7.04 -13.63 -4.27
CA THR A 262 7.68 -12.35 -3.90
C THR A 262 6.83 -11.19 -4.43
N GLY A 263 6.88 -10.01 -3.78
CA GLY A 263 6.08 -8.83 -4.17
C GLY A 263 6.98 -7.64 -4.53
N ARG A 264 7.60 -7.64 -5.72
CA ARG A 264 8.44 -6.53 -6.18
C ARG A 264 7.68 -5.62 -7.14
N THR A 265 8.14 -4.38 -7.26
CA THR A 265 7.57 -3.41 -8.21
C THR A 265 7.51 -4.00 -9.61
N HIS A 266 6.39 -3.84 -10.30
CA HIS A 266 6.14 -4.32 -11.67
C HIS A 266 6.47 -5.81 -11.91
N GLN A 267 6.56 -6.65 -10.87
CA GLN A 267 7.07 -8.02 -10.97
C GLN A 267 6.32 -8.83 -12.02
N ILE A 268 5.00 -8.94 -11.93
CA ILE A 268 4.19 -9.73 -12.89
C ILE A 268 4.42 -9.22 -14.31
N ARG A 269 4.37 -7.91 -14.49
CA ARG A 269 4.48 -7.23 -15.80
C ARG A 269 5.82 -7.52 -16.46
N ALA A 270 6.93 -7.32 -15.73
CA ALA A 270 8.27 -7.53 -16.25
C ALA A 270 8.57 -9.02 -16.46
N HIS A 271 8.11 -9.89 -15.54
CA HIS A 271 8.41 -11.32 -15.59
C HIS A 271 7.69 -12.01 -16.76
N LEU A 272 6.40 -11.71 -16.98
CA LEU A 272 5.66 -12.25 -18.11
C LEU A 272 6.18 -11.72 -19.45
N ALA A 273 6.57 -10.44 -19.51
CA ALA A 273 7.22 -9.88 -20.69
C ALA A 273 8.59 -10.54 -20.98
N PHE A 274 9.36 -10.85 -19.93
CA PHE A 274 10.65 -11.51 -20.06
C PHE A 274 10.56 -12.90 -20.69
N ILE A 275 9.50 -13.67 -20.38
CA ILE A 275 9.25 -14.97 -20.99
C ILE A 275 8.53 -14.88 -22.36
N GLY A 276 8.40 -13.67 -22.94
CA GLY A 276 7.80 -13.46 -24.25
C GLY A 276 6.27 -13.29 -24.28
N HIS A 277 5.63 -13.24 -23.10
CA HIS A 277 4.18 -13.10 -22.98
C HIS A 277 3.77 -11.81 -22.22
N PRO A 278 4.02 -10.62 -22.78
CA PRO A 278 3.70 -9.35 -22.10
C PRO A 278 2.19 -9.20 -21.90
N ILE A 279 1.82 -8.47 -20.85
CA ILE A 279 0.41 -8.19 -20.53
C ILE A 279 -0.20 -7.29 -21.61
N VAL A 280 -1.41 -7.62 -22.05
CA VAL A 280 -2.19 -6.82 -23.00
C VAL A 280 -2.44 -5.42 -22.43
N GLY A 281 -2.14 -4.38 -23.22
CA GLY A 281 -2.28 -2.98 -22.81
C GLY A 281 -1.16 -2.44 -21.91
N ASP A 282 -0.10 -3.23 -21.66
CA ASP A 282 1.06 -2.74 -20.89
C ASP A 282 1.98 -1.87 -21.78
N GLY A 283 1.86 -0.56 -21.66
CA GLY A 283 2.66 0.41 -22.43
C GLY A 283 4.13 0.47 -22.04
N LYS A 284 4.57 -0.19 -20.95
CA LYS A 284 5.97 -0.18 -20.50
C LYS A 284 6.75 -1.43 -20.91
N TYR A 285 6.13 -2.60 -20.79
CA TYR A 285 6.76 -3.90 -21.05
C TYR A 285 6.24 -4.58 -22.30
N GLY A 286 5.09 -4.14 -22.84
CA GLY A 286 4.46 -4.66 -24.04
C GLY A 286 4.61 -3.79 -25.30
N VAL A 287 5.62 -2.91 -25.35
CA VAL A 287 5.77 -1.89 -26.40
C VAL A 287 5.88 -2.45 -27.84
N ASN A 288 6.39 -3.68 -28.00
CA ASN A 288 6.48 -4.36 -29.31
C ASN A 288 5.14 -4.96 -29.76
N HIS A 289 4.16 -5.02 -28.88
CA HIS A 289 2.81 -5.47 -29.14
C HIS A 289 1.88 -4.25 -29.15
N LYS A 290 1.93 -3.43 -30.20
CA LYS A 290 1.00 -2.29 -30.35
C LYS A 290 -0.41 -2.86 -30.33
N SER A 291 -1.14 -2.50 -29.26
CA SER A 291 -2.50 -2.96 -29.05
C SER A 291 -3.39 -2.51 -30.22
N LYS A 292 -3.86 -3.45 -31.04
CA LYS A 292 -4.97 -3.23 -31.96
C LYS A 292 -6.30 -3.01 -31.22
N THR A 293 -6.30 -3.21 -29.88
CA THR A 293 -7.50 -3.20 -29.04
C THR A 293 -7.86 -1.82 -28.50
N GLY A 294 -7.07 -0.76 -28.74
CA GLY A 294 -7.35 0.61 -28.26
C GLY A 294 -7.34 0.76 -26.73
N LYS A 295 -6.93 -0.28 -25.97
CA LYS A 295 -6.94 -0.23 -24.49
C LYS A 295 -5.77 0.57 -23.95
N SER A 296 -6.09 1.55 -23.09
CA SER A 296 -5.12 2.47 -22.48
C SER A 296 -4.39 1.88 -21.27
N PHE A 297 -4.85 0.74 -20.72
CA PHE A 297 -4.36 0.19 -19.43
C PHE A 297 -4.06 -1.29 -19.54
N GLN A 298 -3.07 -1.74 -18.78
CA GLN A 298 -2.71 -3.15 -18.65
C GLN A 298 -3.87 -4.01 -18.14
N MET A 299 -4.15 -5.10 -18.80
CA MET A 299 -5.16 -6.07 -18.36
C MET A 299 -4.61 -6.93 -17.21
N LEU A 300 -4.53 -6.32 -16.02
CA LEU A 300 -4.02 -6.92 -14.79
C LEU A 300 -4.93 -6.51 -13.62
N CYS A 301 -5.41 -7.50 -12.87
CA CYS A 301 -6.31 -7.31 -11.74
C CYS A 301 -5.87 -8.15 -10.54
N SER A 302 -5.74 -7.53 -9.36
CA SER A 302 -5.62 -8.21 -8.06
C SER A 302 -7.01 -8.71 -7.65
N TYR A 303 -7.41 -9.87 -8.15
CA TYR A 303 -8.81 -10.28 -8.11
C TYR A 303 -9.21 -11.10 -6.88
N TYR A 304 -8.23 -11.69 -6.17
CA TYR A 304 -8.47 -12.60 -5.07
C TYR A 304 -7.58 -12.30 -3.87
N LEU A 305 -8.20 -12.29 -2.71
CA LEU A 305 -7.55 -12.14 -1.41
C LEU A 305 -8.11 -13.18 -0.45
N LYS A 306 -7.23 -13.93 0.24
CA LYS A 306 -7.59 -14.80 1.36
C LYS A 306 -6.67 -14.51 2.54
N PHE A 307 -7.24 -14.41 3.73
CA PHE A 307 -6.48 -14.34 4.98
C PHE A 307 -6.14 -15.76 5.44
N CYS A 308 -4.85 -16.06 5.60
CA CYS A 308 -4.32 -17.39 5.94
C CYS A 308 -3.39 -17.27 7.14
N PHE A 309 -3.93 -16.83 8.28
CA PHE A 309 -3.15 -16.58 9.48
C PHE A 309 -2.66 -17.90 10.09
N THR A 310 -1.36 -18.01 10.28
CA THR A 310 -0.68 -19.13 10.94
C THR A 310 -0.15 -18.75 12.31
N THR A 311 -0.05 -17.43 12.58
CA THR A 311 0.35 -16.85 13.85
C THR A 311 -0.77 -16.00 14.44
N ASP A 312 -0.67 -15.60 15.69
CA ASP A 312 -1.69 -14.77 16.35
C ASP A 312 -1.97 -13.48 15.53
N ALA A 313 -3.23 -13.22 15.27
CA ALA A 313 -3.74 -12.04 14.57
C ALA A 313 -4.53 -11.11 15.52
N ALA A 314 -4.45 -11.32 16.81
CA ALA A 314 -5.11 -10.54 17.85
C ALA A 314 -6.61 -10.33 17.50
N HIS A 315 -7.08 -9.09 17.56
CA HIS A 315 -8.46 -8.71 17.26
C HIS A 315 -8.89 -8.93 15.79
N LEU A 316 -7.95 -9.25 14.87
CA LEU A 316 -8.26 -9.58 13.48
C LEU A 316 -8.38 -11.09 13.20
N SER A 317 -8.30 -11.95 14.23
CA SER A 317 -8.38 -13.41 14.07
C SER A 317 -9.64 -13.89 13.38
N TYR A 318 -10.75 -13.15 13.47
CA TYR A 318 -12.01 -13.43 12.77
C TYR A 318 -11.93 -13.36 11.23
N LEU A 319 -10.86 -12.76 10.69
CA LEU A 319 -10.61 -12.73 9.24
C LEU A 319 -9.99 -14.04 8.74
N ASN A 320 -9.43 -14.86 9.61
CA ASN A 320 -8.72 -16.06 9.20
C ASN A 320 -9.62 -17.00 8.40
N GLY A 321 -9.13 -17.48 7.27
CA GLY A 321 -9.87 -18.32 6.32
C GLY A 321 -10.84 -17.57 5.40
N ARG A 322 -11.17 -16.30 5.68
CA ARG A 322 -12.09 -15.52 4.84
C ARG A 322 -11.47 -15.18 3.50
N THR A 323 -12.30 -15.23 2.47
CA THR A 323 -11.93 -15.00 1.07
C THR A 323 -12.76 -13.87 0.48
N PHE A 324 -12.09 -13.01 -0.30
CA PHE A 324 -12.72 -11.88 -0.98
C PHE A 324 -12.31 -11.85 -2.44
N LYS A 325 -13.22 -11.43 -3.31
CA LYS A 325 -12.98 -11.30 -4.74
C LYS A 325 -13.30 -9.91 -5.23
N SER A 326 -12.49 -9.40 -6.13
CA SER A 326 -12.76 -8.18 -6.89
C SER A 326 -13.98 -8.37 -7.78
N ARG A 327 -14.71 -7.30 -8.02
CA ARG A 327 -15.81 -7.26 -9.00
C ARG A 327 -15.30 -7.10 -10.44
N TYR A 328 -14.05 -6.70 -10.61
CA TYR A 328 -13.44 -6.57 -11.93
C TYR A 328 -13.18 -7.94 -12.53
N THR A 329 -13.76 -8.18 -13.71
CA THR A 329 -13.47 -9.34 -14.54
C THR A 329 -12.74 -8.90 -15.80
N LEU A 330 -11.67 -9.60 -16.20
CA LEU A 330 -10.94 -9.26 -17.42
C LEU A 330 -11.66 -9.72 -18.69
N GLU A 331 -12.69 -10.55 -18.56
CA GLU A 331 -13.51 -11.03 -19.68
C GLU A 331 -14.55 -10.00 -20.13
N SER A 332 -15.00 -9.11 -19.25
CA SER A 332 -16.03 -8.09 -19.54
C SER A 332 -15.51 -6.84 -20.25
N THR A 333 -14.23 -6.78 -20.57
CA THR A 333 -13.64 -5.69 -21.33
C THR A 333 -13.47 -6.06 -22.79
N ARG A 334 -14.60 -6.23 -23.50
CA ARG A 334 -14.64 -6.26 -24.98
C ARG A 334 -14.38 -4.88 -25.56
#